data_15c2980c22fa1b24c81d5ba440296541
#
_entry.id   15c2980c22fa1b24c81d5ba440296541
#
_cell.length_a   1.000
_cell.length_b   1.000
_cell.length_c   1.000
_cell.angle_alpha   90.00
_cell.angle_beta   90.00
_cell.angle_gamma   90.00
#
_symmetry.space_group_name_H-M   'P 1'
#
loop_
_entity.id
_entity.type
_entity.pdbx_description
1 polymer ?
#
loop_
_entity_poly.entity_id
_entity_poly.type
_entity_poly.pdbx_seq_one_letter_code
_entity_poly.pdbx_strand_id
1 'polypeptide(L)'
;MSDFRDLVILLPGITGSVLANKAGKEVWSPSGGAIWRAITSFGNSIEDLALASDDADDGVTAPRLVPDVTLIPGLIKIDGYSRVERYLIDQLGLVAGGNYFSFPYDWRRDNRVIAKRLESSAMDWLTAWRASSGNADAKLVLIGHSMGGLIARYFIECLGGWQHTKTLMTLGTPHRGSLNAIGFLENGMKKGIGPFGIDLSPLLRSLTSVYQLLPIYPCVDSGSGPMQRVAQAAQAGLLGHVDFARATAARAFHQEIEDAQARNAKDAAYIAGGPVLVPIVGIEQPTLQSVRVVGGVLSLLNSFEGKDQGGDGTVPRASGTPIEMSDAKREVYAAESHGALQNADGTLANLKGVLTRDEIDFRKFQRAEDAATLTLQVDDVVLPGEALLLRVRPSEGNPKISVTLTPLAGGAALEEPLSRDAEPGWQRGRDRKSVV
;
A
#
# COMPACT_ATOMS: atom_id res chain seq x y z
N MET A 1 27.12 3.80 -5.75
CA MET A 1 26.31 2.56 -5.58
C MET A 1 25.14 2.95 -4.70
N SER A 2 23.98 2.39 -4.92
CA SER A 2 22.83 2.60 -4.06
C SER A 2 23.10 2.07 -2.65
N ASP A 3 22.80 2.86 -1.62
CA ASP A 3 22.87 2.39 -0.23
C ASP A 3 21.73 1.42 0.09
N PHE A 4 20.70 1.37 -0.75
CA PHE A 4 19.56 0.46 -0.61
C PHE A 4 19.95 -0.95 -1.06
N ARG A 5 19.91 -1.89 -0.13
CA ARG A 5 20.48 -3.24 -0.30
C ARG A 5 19.58 -4.23 -1.03
N ASP A 6 18.27 -4.02 -0.97
CA ASP A 6 17.25 -4.92 -1.49
C ASP A 6 16.85 -4.54 -2.92
N LEU A 7 16.02 -5.36 -3.58
CA LEU A 7 15.51 -5.13 -4.91
C LEU A 7 14.03 -4.76 -4.85
N VAL A 8 13.66 -3.62 -5.43
CA VAL A 8 12.29 -3.09 -5.46
C VAL A 8 11.62 -3.41 -6.78
N ILE A 9 10.39 -3.95 -6.72
CA ILE A 9 9.53 -4.17 -7.89
C ILE A 9 8.20 -3.45 -7.69
N LEU A 10 7.84 -2.61 -8.66
CA LEU A 10 6.56 -1.89 -8.69
C LEU A 10 5.59 -2.59 -9.66
N LEU A 11 4.42 -3.02 -9.15
CA LEU A 11 3.34 -3.64 -9.91
C LEU A 11 2.15 -2.69 -10.04
N PRO A 12 1.66 -2.40 -11.25
CA PRO A 12 0.51 -1.52 -11.45
C PRO A 12 -0.82 -2.22 -11.15
N GLY A 13 -1.91 -1.44 -11.13
CA GLY A 13 -3.28 -1.94 -11.12
C GLY A 13 -3.74 -2.40 -12.50
N ILE A 14 -5.00 -2.86 -12.56
CA ILE A 14 -5.69 -3.13 -13.84
C ILE A 14 -5.65 -1.87 -14.71
N THR A 15 -5.47 -2.05 -16.02
CA THR A 15 -5.27 -0.96 -17.01
C THR A 15 -4.01 -0.11 -16.82
N GLY A 16 -3.19 -0.40 -15.80
CA GLY A 16 -2.00 0.38 -15.46
C GLY A 16 -0.75 0.08 -16.30
N SER A 17 -0.83 -0.87 -17.23
CA SER A 17 0.20 -1.12 -18.25
C SER A 17 -0.31 -0.72 -19.63
N VAL A 18 0.55 -0.15 -20.44
CA VAL A 18 0.35 -0.02 -21.88
C VAL A 18 0.37 -1.41 -22.50
N LEU A 19 -0.56 -1.70 -23.40
CA LEU A 19 -0.56 -2.93 -24.18
C LEU A 19 -0.27 -2.63 -25.64
N ALA A 20 0.57 -3.47 -26.28
CA ALA A 20 0.93 -3.37 -27.68
C ALA A 20 0.76 -4.73 -28.38
N ASN A 21 0.31 -4.71 -29.63
CA ASN A 21 0.18 -5.91 -30.46
C ASN A 21 1.54 -6.37 -31.03
N LYS A 22 1.56 -7.48 -31.76
CA LYS A 22 2.78 -8.04 -32.42
C LYS A 22 3.52 -7.05 -33.31
N ALA A 23 2.84 -6.06 -33.87
CA ALA A 23 3.45 -5.02 -34.71
C ALA A 23 4.01 -3.84 -33.89
N GLY A 24 3.97 -3.90 -32.56
CA GLY A 24 4.39 -2.82 -31.67
C GLY A 24 3.40 -1.64 -31.60
N LYS A 25 2.23 -1.77 -32.24
CA LYS A 25 1.18 -0.74 -32.15
C LYS A 25 0.50 -0.83 -30.78
N GLU A 26 0.45 0.30 -30.07
CA GLU A 26 -0.27 0.39 -28.79
C GLU A 26 -1.79 0.20 -29.03
N VAL A 27 -2.33 -0.86 -28.43
CA VAL A 27 -3.76 -1.20 -28.43
C VAL A 27 -4.47 -0.73 -27.16
N TRP A 28 -3.70 -0.46 -26.12
CA TRP A 28 -4.14 0.22 -24.90
C TRP A 28 -3.08 1.20 -24.43
N SER A 29 -3.38 2.49 -24.46
CA SER A 29 -2.48 3.55 -23.96
C SER A 29 -3.30 4.80 -23.61
N PRO A 30 -3.15 5.36 -22.41
CA PRO A 30 -3.83 6.60 -22.01
C PRO A 30 -3.12 7.88 -22.46
N SER A 31 -2.23 7.84 -23.46
CA SER A 31 -1.58 9.04 -23.97
C SER A 31 -2.58 10.03 -24.58
N GLY A 32 -2.47 11.33 -24.26
CA GLY A 32 -3.50 12.35 -24.46
C GLY A 32 -4.05 12.56 -25.88
N GLY A 33 -3.32 12.18 -26.94
CA GLY A 33 -3.85 12.11 -28.29
C GLY A 33 -4.36 10.72 -28.68
N ALA A 34 -3.97 9.67 -27.90
CA ALA A 34 -4.37 8.31 -28.17
C ALA A 34 -5.71 7.96 -27.50
N ILE A 35 -6.07 8.56 -26.36
CA ILE A 35 -7.42 8.40 -25.80
C ILE A 35 -8.46 8.91 -26.79
N TRP A 36 -8.22 10.06 -27.40
CA TRP A 36 -9.17 10.64 -28.39
C TRP A 36 -9.14 9.87 -29.71
N ARG A 37 -7.97 9.44 -30.19
CA ARG A 37 -7.84 8.54 -31.33
C ARG A 37 -8.31 7.13 -31.06
N ALA A 38 -8.07 6.66 -29.83
CA ALA A 38 -8.60 5.40 -29.36
C ALA A 38 -10.13 5.44 -29.34
N ILE A 39 -10.74 6.49 -28.82
CA ILE A 39 -12.19 6.68 -28.87
C ILE A 39 -12.69 6.77 -30.32
N THR A 40 -11.95 7.35 -31.23
CA THR A 40 -12.38 7.54 -32.65
C THR A 40 -11.93 6.44 -33.60
N SER A 41 -10.90 5.65 -33.29
CA SER A 41 -10.41 4.51 -34.10
C SER A 41 -10.78 3.12 -33.50
N PHE A 42 -11.44 3.08 -32.37
CA PHE A 42 -11.67 1.88 -31.57
C PHE A 42 -12.67 0.87 -32.13
N GLY A 43 -13.38 1.18 -33.22
CA GLY A 43 -14.21 0.16 -33.85
C GLY A 43 -13.45 -1.13 -34.20
N ASN A 44 -12.16 -1.02 -34.54
CA ASN A 44 -11.29 -2.16 -34.88
C ASN A 44 -10.32 -2.58 -33.74
N SER A 45 -10.11 -1.75 -32.72
CA SER A 45 -9.09 -2.03 -31.66
C SER A 45 -9.66 -2.74 -30.43
N ILE A 46 -10.97 -2.81 -30.24
CA ILE A 46 -11.58 -3.61 -29.16
C ILE A 46 -11.40 -5.10 -29.46
N GLU A 47 -11.47 -5.49 -30.72
CA GLU A 47 -11.21 -6.87 -31.15
C GLU A 47 -9.77 -7.26 -30.85
N ASP A 48 -8.80 -6.31 -30.97
CA ASP A 48 -7.39 -6.52 -30.60
C ASP A 48 -7.17 -6.73 -29.10
N LEU A 49 -8.14 -6.35 -28.25
CA LEU A 49 -8.11 -6.54 -26.80
C LEU A 49 -8.85 -7.82 -26.35
N ALA A 50 -9.61 -8.45 -27.25
CA ALA A 50 -10.28 -9.72 -26.94
C ALA A 50 -9.25 -10.81 -26.64
N LEU A 51 -9.49 -11.57 -25.58
CA LEU A 51 -8.60 -12.64 -25.14
C LEU A 51 -9.26 -13.99 -25.41
N ALA A 52 -8.63 -14.82 -26.25
CA ALA A 52 -9.14 -16.15 -26.55
C ALA A 52 -8.99 -17.12 -25.39
N SER A 53 -7.87 -17.03 -24.66
CA SER A 53 -7.61 -17.78 -23.43
C SER A 53 -6.51 -17.08 -22.62
N ASP A 54 -6.47 -17.31 -21.30
CA ASP A 54 -5.47 -16.73 -20.41
C ASP A 54 -4.04 -17.23 -20.68
N ASP A 55 -3.90 -18.46 -21.18
CA ASP A 55 -2.60 -19.09 -21.43
C ASP A 55 -2.09 -18.93 -22.87
N ALA A 56 -2.97 -18.56 -23.83
CA ALA A 56 -2.60 -18.43 -25.22
C ALA A 56 -1.74 -17.19 -25.48
N ASP A 57 -0.66 -17.34 -26.28
CA ASP A 57 0.06 -16.20 -26.82
C ASP A 57 -0.73 -15.57 -27.97
N ASP A 58 -1.44 -14.49 -27.69
CA ASP A 58 -2.15 -13.67 -28.68
C ASP A 58 -1.25 -12.60 -29.28
N GLY A 59 0.01 -12.53 -28.85
CA GLY A 59 1.01 -11.57 -29.30
C GLY A 59 0.84 -10.17 -28.77
N VAL A 60 0.01 -10.00 -27.76
CA VAL A 60 -0.08 -8.74 -27.01
C VAL A 60 0.97 -8.75 -25.90
N THR A 61 1.72 -7.67 -25.83
CA THR A 61 2.77 -7.43 -24.83
C THR A 61 2.45 -6.21 -24.00
N ALA A 62 3.06 -6.11 -22.81
CA ALA A 62 2.99 -4.95 -21.94
C ALA A 62 4.38 -4.29 -21.85
N PRO A 63 4.72 -3.34 -22.74
CA PRO A 63 6.07 -2.80 -22.83
C PRO A 63 6.45 -1.86 -21.68
N ARG A 64 5.52 -1.21 -21.05
CA ARG A 64 5.77 -0.20 -20.00
C ARG A 64 4.54 0.07 -19.16
N LEU A 65 4.76 0.70 -18.00
CA LEU A 65 3.67 1.26 -17.19
C LEU A 65 3.05 2.48 -17.89
N VAL A 66 1.80 2.76 -17.53
CA VAL A 66 1.11 3.98 -17.93
C VAL A 66 1.80 5.17 -17.24
N PRO A 67 2.25 6.19 -18.01
CA PRO A 67 2.84 7.39 -17.42
C PRO A 67 1.78 8.32 -16.83
N ASP A 68 2.19 9.23 -15.96
CA ASP A 68 1.35 10.35 -15.56
C ASP A 68 1.11 11.27 -16.78
N VAL A 69 -0.13 11.56 -17.08
CA VAL A 69 -0.50 12.41 -18.22
C VAL A 69 -1.43 13.52 -17.76
N THR A 70 -1.04 14.76 -18.01
CA THR A 70 -1.92 15.92 -17.85
C THR A 70 -2.51 16.25 -19.21
N LEU A 71 -3.80 15.94 -19.39
CA LEU A 71 -4.50 16.19 -20.65
C LEU A 71 -4.89 17.66 -20.81
N ILE A 72 -5.34 18.28 -19.74
CA ILE A 72 -5.66 19.70 -19.68
C ILE A 72 -5.11 20.21 -18.33
N PRO A 73 -4.16 21.17 -18.34
CA PRO A 73 -3.63 21.74 -17.11
C PRO A 73 -4.75 22.25 -16.21
N GLY A 74 -4.79 21.77 -14.98
CA GLY A 74 -5.78 22.15 -13.96
C GLY A 74 -7.16 21.51 -14.08
N LEU A 75 -7.44 20.67 -15.12
CA LEU A 75 -8.78 20.06 -15.31
C LEU A 75 -8.76 18.53 -15.37
N ILE A 76 -7.89 17.93 -16.17
CA ILE A 76 -7.85 16.47 -16.39
C ILE A 76 -6.42 15.99 -16.26
N LYS A 77 -6.18 15.19 -15.22
CA LYS A 77 -4.94 14.48 -14.95
C LYS A 77 -5.22 12.98 -14.91
N ILE A 78 -4.39 12.19 -15.56
CA ILE A 78 -4.36 10.74 -15.41
C ILE A 78 -3.15 10.44 -14.53
N ASP A 79 -3.38 9.96 -13.33
CA ASP A 79 -2.33 9.53 -12.42
C ASP A 79 -1.85 8.14 -12.85
N GLY A 80 -0.71 8.11 -13.54
CA GLY A 80 0.02 6.89 -13.88
C GLY A 80 1.03 6.52 -12.80
N TYR A 81 2.23 6.13 -13.23
CA TYR A 81 3.26 5.63 -12.32
C TYR A 81 4.56 6.41 -12.38
N SER A 82 4.70 7.41 -13.25
CA SER A 82 5.97 8.13 -13.43
C SER A 82 6.43 8.88 -12.17
N ARG A 83 5.48 9.39 -11.36
CA ARG A 83 5.81 10.11 -10.13
C ARG A 83 6.35 9.16 -9.06
N VAL A 84 5.65 8.06 -8.79
CA VAL A 84 6.09 7.08 -7.79
C VAL A 84 7.42 6.43 -8.21
N GLU A 85 7.62 6.09 -9.50
CA GLU A 85 8.89 5.57 -10.01
C GLU A 85 10.03 6.54 -9.75
N ARG A 86 9.87 7.80 -10.16
CA ARG A 86 10.89 8.85 -9.94
C ARG A 86 11.17 9.04 -8.46
N TYR A 87 10.12 9.10 -7.64
CA TYR A 87 10.26 9.25 -6.19
C TYR A 87 11.08 8.10 -5.57
N LEU A 88 10.78 6.86 -5.92
CA LEU A 88 11.51 5.69 -5.44
C LEU A 88 12.98 5.73 -5.86
N ILE A 89 13.27 6.06 -7.12
CA ILE A 89 14.64 6.18 -7.64
C ILE A 89 15.39 7.30 -6.91
N ASP A 90 14.82 8.51 -6.87
CA ASP A 90 15.50 9.69 -6.35
C ASP A 90 15.67 9.67 -4.82
N GLN A 91 14.64 9.18 -4.09
CA GLN A 91 14.63 9.24 -2.63
C GLN A 91 15.31 8.05 -1.94
N LEU A 92 15.41 6.91 -2.63
CA LEU A 92 16.05 5.70 -2.10
C LEU A 92 17.36 5.40 -2.81
N GLY A 93 17.78 6.22 -3.77
CA GLY A 93 18.98 6.00 -4.56
C GLY A 93 18.93 4.70 -5.37
N LEU A 94 17.74 4.27 -5.81
CA LEU A 94 17.57 3.06 -6.58
C LEU A 94 18.13 3.21 -8.00
N VAL A 95 18.57 2.11 -8.58
CA VAL A 95 19.11 2.06 -9.94
C VAL A 95 18.15 1.30 -10.83
N ALA A 96 17.55 1.99 -11.80
CA ALA A 96 16.67 1.36 -12.79
C ALA A 96 17.44 0.28 -13.58
N GLY A 97 16.87 -0.91 -13.69
CA GLY A 97 17.54 -2.08 -14.28
C GLY A 97 18.63 -2.71 -13.41
N GLY A 98 18.88 -2.16 -12.22
CA GLY A 98 19.77 -2.73 -11.20
C GLY A 98 18.97 -3.29 -10.02
N ASN A 99 18.57 -2.44 -9.09
CA ASN A 99 17.74 -2.82 -7.94
C ASN A 99 16.34 -2.18 -7.92
N TYR A 100 15.92 -1.61 -9.03
CA TYR A 100 14.56 -1.16 -9.27
C TYR A 100 14.05 -1.65 -10.62
N PHE A 101 12.86 -2.26 -10.59
CA PHE A 101 12.13 -2.68 -11.78
C PHE A 101 10.66 -2.32 -11.66
N SER A 102 10.10 -1.73 -12.71
CA SER A 102 8.67 -1.75 -12.92
C SER A 102 8.28 -3.07 -13.60
N PHE A 103 7.14 -3.64 -13.22
CA PHE A 103 6.63 -4.88 -13.77
C PHE A 103 5.33 -4.62 -14.55
N PRO A 104 5.39 -4.15 -15.80
CA PRO A 104 4.23 -4.06 -16.67
C PRO A 104 3.76 -5.46 -17.04
N TYR A 105 2.44 -5.67 -17.06
CA TYR A 105 1.86 -6.96 -17.38
C TYR A 105 0.55 -6.82 -18.16
N ASP A 106 0.18 -7.86 -18.86
CA ASP A 106 -1.11 -7.95 -19.58
C ASP A 106 -2.23 -8.14 -18.57
N TRP A 107 -2.85 -7.01 -18.19
CA TRP A 107 -3.90 -6.93 -17.17
C TRP A 107 -5.23 -7.60 -17.56
N ARG A 108 -5.35 -8.12 -18.78
CA ARG A 108 -6.53 -8.86 -19.25
C ARG A 108 -6.57 -10.28 -18.67
N ARG A 109 -5.40 -10.86 -18.39
CA ARG A 109 -5.19 -12.28 -18.07
C ARG A 109 -5.47 -12.63 -16.62
N ASP A 110 -5.62 -13.93 -16.37
CA ASP A 110 -5.67 -14.48 -15.02
C ASP A 110 -4.43 -14.05 -14.21
N ASN A 111 -4.66 -13.54 -12.99
CA ASN A 111 -3.60 -13.10 -12.10
C ASN A 111 -2.62 -14.21 -11.72
N ARG A 112 -3.04 -15.49 -11.77
CA ARG A 112 -2.15 -16.65 -11.57
C ARG A 112 -1.07 -16.75 -12.65
N VAL A 113 -1.46 -16.51 -13.90
CA VAL A 113 -0.54 -16.50 -15.04
C VAL A 113 0.47 -15.37 -14.91
N ILE A 114 0.00 -14.20 -14.50
CA ILE A 114 0.87 -13.04 -14.29
C ILE A 114 1.80 -13.25 -13.09
N ALA A 115 1.32 -13.86 -12.01
CA ALA A 115 2.15 -14.16 -10.84
C ALA A 115 3.30 -15.13 -11.16
N LYS A 116 3.09 -16.13 -12.03
CA LYS A 116 4.17 -17.00 -12.52
C LYS A 116 5.20 -16.25 -13.37
N ARG A 117 4.76 -15.28 -14.18
CA ARG A 117 5.69 -14.39 -14.91
C ARG A 117 6.48 -13.49 -13.95
N LEU A 118 5.81 -12.98 -12.92
CA LEU A 118 6.48 -12.21 -11.87
C LEU A 118 7.54 -13.07 -11.16
N GLU A 119 7.22 -14.32 -10.80
CA GLU A 119 8.15 -15.25 -10.18
C GLU A 119 9.43 -15.38 -11.02
N SER A 120 9.31 -15.73 -12.30
CA SER A 120 10.47 -15.86 -13.19
C SER A 120 11.29 -14.58 -13.23
N SER A 121 10.67 -13.44 -13.55
CA SER A 121 11.37 -12.16 -13.67
C SER A 121 12.02 -11.72 -12.36
N ALA A 122 11.30 -11.85 -11.23
CA ALA A 122 11.78 -11.43 -9.92
C ALA A 122 13.00 -12.24 -9.47
N MET A 123 13.01 -13.55 -9.74
CA MET A 123 14.13 -14.43 -9.40
C MET A 123 15.37 -14.17 -10.27
N ASP A 124 15.17 -13.90 -11.56
CA ASP A 124 16.26 -13.52 -12.47
C ASP A 124 16.88 -12.19 -12.04
N TRP A 125 16.07 -11.18 -11.77
CA TRP A 125 16.54 -9.86 -11.31
C TRP A 125 17.22 -9.92 -9.94
N LEU A 126 16.67 -10.68 -9.00
CA LEU A 126 17.27 -10.84 -7.68
C LEU A 126 18.63 -11.54 -7.74
N THR A 127 18.74 -12.57 -8.59
CA THR A 127 19.99 -13.29 -8.81
C THR A 127 21.05 -12.36 -9.41
N ALA A 128 20.70 -11.59 -10.43
CA ALA A 128 21.59 -10.61 -11.05
C ALA A 128 22.00 -9.51 -10.06
N TRP A 129 21.06 -9.01 -9.23
CA TRP A 129 21.37 -8.00 -8.22
C TRP A 129 22.31 -8.53 -7.14
N ARG A 130 22.07 -9.73 -6.62
CA ARG A 130 22.97 -10.37 -5.64
C ARG A 130 24.40 -10.51 -6.17
N ALA A 131 24.52 -10.90 -7.42
CA ALA A 131 25.83 -11.05 -8.07
C ALA A 131 26.53 -9.71 -8.26
N SER A 132 25.82 -8.67 -8.73
CA SER A 132 26.42 -7.37 -9.06
C SER A 132 26.68 -6.49 -7.84
N SER A 133 25.82 -6.55 -6.82
CA SER A 133 25.97 -5.78 -5.58
C SER A 133 26.90 -6.42 -4.56
N GLY A 134 27.19 -7.71 -4.69
CA GLY A 134 27.90 -8.50 -3.69
C GLY A 134 27.07 -8.79 -2.43
N ASN A 135 25.77 -8.44 -2.40
CA ASN A 135 24.87 -8.70 -1.29
C ASN A 135 24.07 -9.97 -1.51
N ALA A 136 24.61 -11.11 -1.06
CA ALA A 136 23.97 -12.41 -1.21
C ALA A 136 22.62 -12.52 -0.47
N ASP A 137 22.42 -11.68 0.58
CA ASP A 137 21.22 -11.67 1.42
C ASP A 137 20.14 -10.71 0.94
N ALA A 138 20.36 -10.02 -0.20
CA ALA A 138 19.36 -9.14 -0.79
C ALA A 138 18.03 -9.86 -0.99
N LYS A 139 16.93 -9.18 -0.65
CA LYS A 139 15.56 -9.68 -0.78
C LYS A 139 14.73 -8.79 -1.69
N LEU A 140 13.56 -9.28 -2.05
CA LEU A 140 12.57 -8.53 -2.80
C LEU A 140 11.77 -7.60 -1.88
N VAL A 141 11.52 -6.41 -2.35
CA VAL A 141 10.51 -5.47 -1.84
C VAL A 141 9.49 -5.26 -2.94
N LEU A 142 8.26 -5.67 -2.70
CA LEU A 142 7.18 -5.57 -3.69
C LEU A 142 6.26 -4.40 -3.31
N ILE A 143 5.94 -3.57 -4.30
CA ILE A 143 4.97 -2.48 -4.16
C ILE A 143 3.87 -2.74 -5.17
N GLY A 144 2.68 -3.14 -4.71
CA GLY A 144 1.55 -3.49 -5.56
C GLY A 144 0.43 -2.48 -5.44
N HIS A 145 0.09 -1.79 -6.54
CA HIS A 145 -1.09 -0.94 -6.60
C HIS A 145 -2.30 -1.75 -7.07
N SER A 146 -3.43 -1.63 -6.36
CA SER A 146 -4.70 -2.24 -6.79
C SER A 146 -4.54 -3.75 -7.07
N MET A 147 -4.90 -4.22 -8.25
CA MET A 147 -4.77 -5.62 -8.70
C MET A 147 -3.32 -6.13 -8.63
N GLY A 148 -2.32 -5.25 -8.80
CA GLY A 148 -0.90 -5.63 -8.67
C GLY A 148 -0.54 -6.19 -7.30
N GLY A 149 -1.23 -5.75 -6.24
CA GLY A 149 -1.07 -6.33 -4.91
C GLY A 149 -1.62 -7.76 -4.79
N LEU A 150 -2.68 -8.12 -5.52
CA LEU A 150 -3.20 -9.49 -5.58
C LEU A 150 -2.22 -10.43 -6.29
N ILE A 151 -1.61 -9.97 -7.38
CA ILE A 151 -0.58 -10.71 -8.13
C ILE A 151 0.63 -10.96 -7.23
N ALA A 152 1.11 -9.92 -6.53
CA ALA A 152 2.21 -10.02 -5.58
C ALA A 152 1.89 -11.00 -4.44
N ARG A 153 0.66 -10.96 -3.91
CA ARG A 153 0.20 -11.90 -2.88
C ARG A 153 0.20 -13.33 -3.37
N TYR A 154 -0.29 -13.59 -4.59
CA TYR A 154 -0.28 -14.94 -5.15
C TYR A 154 1.16 -15.45 -5.33
N PHE A 155 2.07 -14.63 -5.83
CA PHE A 155 3.49 -14.97 -5.92
C PHE A 155 4.07 -15.32 -4.55
N ILE A 156 3.84 -14.47 -3.55
CA ILE A 156 4.37 -14.67 -2.18
C ILE A 156 3.84 -15.96 -1.58
N GLU A 157 2.52 -16.13 -1.55
CA GLU A 157 1.89 -17.19 -0.76
C GLU A 157 1.83 -18.52 -1.51
N CYS A 158 1.48 -18.49 -2.80
CA CYS A 158 1.20 -19.71 -3.57
C CYS A 158 2.41 -20.25 -4.33
N LEU A 159 3.37 -19.38 -4.71
CA LEU A 159 4.55 -19.77 -5.50
C LEU A 159 5.85 -19.78 -4.67
N GLY A 160 5.76 -19.65 -3.33
CA GLY A 160 6.94 -19.71 -2.46
C GLY A 160 7.78 -18.44 -2.44
N GLY A 161 7.30 -17.35 -3.06
CA GLY A 161 7.98 -16.05 -3.10
C GLY A 161 8.28 -15.45 -1.72
N TRP A 162 7.59 -15.93 -0.66
CA TRP A 162 7.83 -15.50 0.71
C TRP A 162 9.28 -15.72 1.18
N GLN A 163 9.96 -16.74 0.67
CA GLN A 163 11.35 -17.05 1.03
C GLN A 163 12.32 -15.94 0.58
N HIS A 164 11.97 -15.23 -0.47
CA HIS A 164 12.79 -14.22 -1.13
C HIS A 164 12.30 -12.80 -0.90
N THR A 165 11.11 -12.63 -0.35
CA THR A 165 10.47 -11.33 -0.14
C THR A 165 10.65 -10.86 1.31
N LYS A 166 11.08 -9.61 1.48
CA LYS A 166 11.21 -8.93 2.78
C LYS A 166 9.94 -8.16 3.13
N THR A 167 9.39 -7.46 2.16
CA THR A 167 8.24 -6.56 2.37
C THR A 167 7.32 -6.56 1.15
N LEU A 168 6.02 -6.60 1.39
CA LEU A 168 5.00 -6.27 0.42
C LEU A 168 4.23 -5.05 0.92
N MET A 169 4.28 -3.96 0.16
CA MET A 169 3.42 -2.79 0.37
C MET A 169 2.29 -2.81 -0.63
N THR A 170 1.04 -2.76 -0.17
CA THR A 170 -0.12 -2.75 -1.06
C THR A 170 -0.83 -1.40 -1.00
N LEU A 171 -1.10 -0.80 -2.15
CA LEU A 171 -1.70 0.52 -2.29
C LEU A 171 -3.12 0.33 -2.85
N GLY A 172 -4.15 0.46 -2.02
CA GLY A 172 -5.54 0.27 -2.44
C GLY A 172 -5.83 -1.11 -3.03
N THR A 173 -5.12 -2.15 -2.61
CA THR A 173 -5.34 -3.51 -3.15
C THR A 173 -6.66 -4.08 -2.65
N PRO A 174 -7.53 -4.56 -3.56
CA PRO A 174 -8.82 -5.14 -3.19
C PRO A 174 -8.66 -6.60 -2.71
N HIS A 175 -8.06 -6.79 -1.53
CA HIS A 175 -7.82 -8.12 -0.95
C HIS A 175 -9.12 -8.93 -0.76
N ARG A 176 -10.25 -8.23 -0.58
CA ARG A 176 -11.58 -8.85 -0.48
C ARG A 176 -12.51 -8.47 -1.63
N GLY A 177 -11.93 -7.94 -2.72
CA GLY A 177 -12.64 -7.55 -3.92
C GLY A 177 -13.19 -6.11 -3.90
N SER A 178 -13.82 -5.73 -5.01
CA SER A 178 -14.41 -4.42 -5.27
C SER A 178 -15.77 -4.55 -5.92
N LEU A 179 -16.76 -3.79 -5.45
CA LEU A 179 -18.11 -3.77 -6.01
C LEU A 179 -18.15 -3.18 -7.43
N ASN A 180 -17.16 -2.36 -7.80
CA ASN A 180 -17.05 -1.83 -9.16
C ASN A 180 -16.99 -2.95 -10.20
N ALA A 181 -16.39 -4.10 -9.86
CA ALA A 181 -16.36 -5.26 -10.76
C ALA A 181 -17.77 -5.78 -11.07
N ILE A 182 -18.68 -5.85 -10.08
CA ILE A 182 -20.08 -6.19 -10.32
C ILE A 182 -20.73 -5.15 -11.24
N GLY A 183 -20.50 -3.87 -10.96
CA GLY A 183 -21.02 -2.78 -11.78
C GLY A 183 -20.57 -2.89 -13.25
N PHE A 184 -19.30 -3.19 -13.51
CA PHE A 184 -18.76 -3.39 -14.85
C PHE A 184 -19.36 -4.60 -15.57
N LEU A 185 -19.54 -5.70 -14.86
CA LEU A 185 -20.13 -6.92 -15.44
C LEU A 185 -21.62 -6.74 -15.71
N GLU A 186 -22.39 -6.21 -14.76
CA GLU A 186 -23.85 -6.08 -14.88
C GLU A 186 -24.27 -4.90 -15.77
N ASN A 187 -23.81 -3.70 -15.45
CA ASN A 187 -24.20 -2.48 -16.16
C ASN A 187 -23.38 -2.25 -17.43
N GLY A 188 -22.23 -2.94 -17.56
CA GLY A 188 -21.29 -2.72 -18.64
C GLY A 188 -20.58 -1.37 -18.56
N MET A 189 -19.84 -1.04 -19.59
CA MET A 189 -19.16 0.25 -19.74
C MET A 189 -19.34 0.76 -21.17
N LYS A 190 -20.11 1.82 -21.33
CA LYS A 190 -20.25 2.56 -22.59
C LYS A 190 -19.61 3.93 -22.46
N LYS A 191 -18.72 4.29 -23.40
CA LYS A 191 -18.08 5.61 -23.45
C LYS A 191 -18.36 6.26 -24.81
N GLY A 192 -18.70 7.56 -24.81
CA GLY A 192 -19.04 8.33 -26.02
C GLY A 192 -20.51 8.73 -26.05
N ILE A 193 -20.90 9.50 -27.09
CA ILE A 193 -22.26 10.06 -27.24
C ILE A 193 -22.85 9.55 -28.56
N GLY A 194 -24.06 8.97 -28.47
CA GLY A 194 -24.84 8.52 -29.65
C GLY A 194 -24.12 7.44 -30.47
N PRO A 195 -24.13 7.52 -31.81
CA PRO A 195 -23.56 6.49 -32.69
C PRO A 195 -22.02 6.40 -32.62
N PHE A 196 -21.36 7.32 -31.93
CA PHE A 196 -19.90 7.34 -31.73
C PHE A 196 -19.51 6.74 -30.36
N GLY A 197 -20.45 6.13 -29.66
CA GLY A 197 -20.18 5.44 -28.37
C GLY A 197 -19.55 4.08 -28.58
N ILE A 198 -18.60 3.74 -27.70
CA ILE A 198 -17.94 2.44 -27.66
C ILE A 198 -18.51 1.65 -26.50
N ASP A 199 -18.94 0.40 -26.76
CA ASP A 199 -19.38 -0.54 -25.74
C ASP A 199 -18.22 -1.50 -25.36
N LEU A 200 -17.61 -1.28 -24.21
CA LEU A 200 -16.56 -2.15 -23.65
C LEU A 200 -17.13 -3.33 -22.84
N SER A 201 -18.45 -3.43 -22.70
CA SER A 201 -19.08 -4.44 -21.86
C SER A 201 -18.76 -5.88 -22.27
N PRO A 202 -18.77 -6.27 -23.57
CA PRO A 202 -18.40 -7.61 -23.99
C PRO A 202 -16.96 -7.95 -23.63
N LEU A 203 -16.02 -6.98 -23.80
CA LEU A 203 -14.62 -7.14 -23.44
C LEU A 203 -14.49 -7.38 -21.93
N LEU A 204 -14.99 -6.47 -21.10
CA LEU A 204 -14.88 -6.58 -19.63
C LEU A 204 -15.47 -7.89 -19.10
N ARG A 205 -16.59 -8.34 -19.66
CA ARG A 205 -17.21 -9.64 -19.34
C ARG A 205 -16.39 -10.85 -19.77
N SER A 206 -15.46 -10.67 -20.73
CA SER A 206 -14.56 -11.74 -21.19
C SER A 206 -13.29 -11.87 -20.37
N LEU A 207 -12.90 -10.88 -19.55
CA LEU A 207 -11.61 -10.86 -18.85
C LEU A 207 -11.68 -11.59 -17.50
N THR A 208 -10.79 -12.57 -17.31
CA THR A 208 -10.67 -13.32 -16.04
C THR A 208 -10.23 -12.40 -14.90
N SER A 209 -9.33 -11.46 -15.17
CA SER A 209 -8.85 -10.48 -14.19
C SER A 209 -9.99 -9.65 -13.59
N VAL A 210 -11.01 -9.28 -14.37
CA VAL A 210 -12.17 -8.51 -13.87
C VAL A 210 -12.99 -9.35 -12.89
N TYR A 211 -13.18 -10.65 -13.17
CA TYR A 211 -13.84 -11.55 -12.24
C TYR A 211 -13.05 -11.73 -10.94
N GLN A 212 -11.73 -11.76 -11.01
CA GLN A 212 -10.85 -11.88 -9.82
C GLN A 212 -10.85 -10.61 -8.94
N LEU A 213 -11.49 -9.53 -9.39
CA LEU A 213 -11.76 -8.34 -8.56
C LEU A 213 -13.14 -8.40 -7.87
N LEU A 214 -13.95 -9.42 -8.10
CA LEU A 214 -15.26 -9.56 -7.46
C LEU A 214 -15.14 -9.71 -5.94
N PRO A 215 -16.11 -9.18 -5.16
CA PRO A 215 -16.14 -9.33 -3.71
C PRO A 215 -16.19 -10.79 -3.28
N ILE A 216 -15.38 -11.15 -2.30
CA ILE A 216 -15.34 -12.49 -1.71
C ILE A 216 -16.28 -12.65 -0.52
N TYR A 217 -16.82 -11.56 -0.01
CA TYR A 217 -17.79 -11.54 1.10
C TYR A 217 -19.24 -11.52 0.57
N PRO A 218 -20.22 -11.90 1.38
CA PRO A 218 -21.64 -11.74 1.02
C PRO A 218 -21.97 -10.26 0.86
N CYS A 219 -22.30 -9.82 -0.36
CA CYS A 219 -22.55 -8.42 -0.67
C CYS A 219 -23.83 -8.17 -1.49
N VAL A 220 -24.56 -9.24 -1.88
CA VAL A 220 -25.78 -9.13 -2.68
C VAL A 220 -26.99 -9.33 -1.79
N ASP A 221 -27.79 -8.27 -1.59
CA ASP A 221 -29.07 -8.29 -0.89
C ASP A 221 -30.20 -8.55 -1.92
N SER A 222 -30.91 -9.64 -1.78
CA SER A 222 -32.08 -9.99 -2.61
C SER A 222 -33.39 -9.38 -2.11
N GLY A 223 -33.35 -8.59 -1.02
CA GLY A 223 -34.52 -8.07 -0.33
C GLY A 223 -35.23 -9.09 0.57
N SER A 224 -34.76 -10.33 0.61
CA SER A 224 -35.27 -11.40 1.48
C SER A 224 -34.17 -12.39 1.84
N GLY A 225 -34.08 -12.73 3.13
CA GLY A 225 -33.04 -13.63 3.63
C GLY A 225 -31.65 -12.98 3.80
N PRO A 226 -30.61 -13.79 4.06
CA PRO A 226 -29.26 -13.29 4.26
C PRO A 226 -28.62 -12.81 2.95
N MET A 227 -27.66 -11.92 3.06
CA MET A 227 -26.83 -11.50 1.91
C MET A 227 -26.13 -12.70 1.27
N GLN A 228 -26.05 -12.69 -0.05
CA GLN A 228 -25.45 -13.75 -0.86
C GLN A 228 -24.06 -13.32 -1.38
N ARG A 229 -23.21 -14.33 -1.62
CA ARG A 229 -21.97 -14.12 -2.38
C ARG A 229 -22.30 -13.97 -3.86
N VAL A 230 -21.41 -13.32 -4.60
CA VAL A 230 -21.60 -13.02 -6.04
C VAL A 230 -21.93 -14.30 -6.84
N ALA A 231 -21.17 -15.38 -6.67
CA ALA A 231 -21.45 -16.64 -7.38
C ALA A 231 -22.83 -17.23 -7.02
N GLN A 232 -23.25 -17.17 -5.75
CA GLN A 232 -24.58 -17.64 -5.33
C GLN A 232 -25.69 -16.80 -5.97
N ALA A 233 -25.53 -15.48 -5.98
CA ALA A 233 -26.48 -14.56 -6.60
C ALA A 233 -26.57 -14.75 -8.13
N ALA A 234 -25.44 -15.01 -8.79
CA ALA A 234 -25.41 -15.34 -10.22
C ALA A 234 -26.13 -16.67 -10.49
N GLN A 235 -25.90 -17.70 -9.70
CA GLN A 235 -26.58 -19.00 -9.81
C GLN A 235 -28.09 -18.88 -9.58
N ALA A 236 -28.50 -17.99 -8.68
CA ALA A 236 -29.90 -17.70 -8.40
C ALA A 236 -30.57 -16.79 -9.46
N GLY A 237 -29.84 -16.36 -10.50
CA GLY A 237 -30.36 -15.49 -11.56
C GLY A 237 -30.57 -14.03 -11.13
N LEU A 238 -30.01 -13.61 -10.00
CA LEU A 238 -30.09 -12.23 -9.51
C LEU A 238 -29.13 -11.30 -10.28
N LEU A 239 -28.03 -11.86 -10.82
CA LEU A 239 -27.02 -11.17 -11.60
C LEU A 239 -27.03 -11.74 -13.01
N GLY A 240 -27.58 -10.97 -13.97
CA GLY A 240 -27.89 -11.48 -15.32
C GLY A 240 -26.70 -11.57 -16.26
N HIS A 241 -25.62 -10.85 -15.96
CA HIS A 241 -24.40 -10.78 -16.79
C HIS A 241 -23.15 -11.31 -16.10
N VAL A 242 -23.24 -11.71 -14.83
CA VAL A 242 -22.15 -12.39 -14.12
C VAL A 242 -22.24 -13.89 -14.40
N ASP A 243 -21.24 -14.43 -15.06
CA ASP A 243 -21.12 -15.88 -15.27
C ASP A 243 -20.81 -16.59 -13.95
N PHE A 244 -21.64 -17.58 -13.59
CA PHE A 244 -21.53 -18.34 -12.35
C PHE A 244 -20.20 -19.12 -12.25
N ALA A 245 -19.79 -19.78 -13.33
CA ALA A 245 -18.58 -20.61 -13.32
C ALA A 245 -17.33 -19.73 -13.16
N ARG A 246 -17.28 -18.59 -13.84
CA ARG A 246 -16.19 -17.64 -13.74
C ARG A 246 -16.13 -16.95 -12.37
N ALA A 247 -17.29 -16.59 -11.81
CA ALA A 247 -17.35 -16.02 -10.45
C ALA A 247 -16.88 -17.05 -9.40
N THR A 248 -17.19 -18.33 -9.60
CA THR A 248 -16.72 -19.42 -8.74
C THR A 248 -15.20 -19.61 -8.87
N ALA A 249 -14.68 -19.64 -10.09
CA ALA A 249 -13.24 -19.73 -10.36
C ALA A 249 -12.46 -18.52 -9.79
N ALA A 250 -13.05 -17.34 -9.86
CA ALA A 250 -12.49 -16.13 -9.27
C ALA A 250 -12.41 -16.19 -7.73
N ARG A 251 -13.46 -16.73 -7.08
CA ARG A 251 -13.42 -16.98 -5.64
C ARG A 251 -12.34 -18.00 -5.27
N ALA A 252 -12.15 -19.04 -6.10
CA ALA A 252 -11.08 -20.01 -5.89
C ALA A 252 -9.68 -19.39 -5.90
N PHE A 253 -9.42 -18.40 -6.76
CA PHE A 253 -8.17 -17.64 -6.77
C PHE A 253 -7.85 -17.00 -5.40
N HIS A 254 -8.82 -16.35 -4.78
CA HIS A 254 -8.64 -15.76 -3.45
C HIS A 254 -8.49 -16.85 -2.38
N GLN A 255 -9.25 -17.96 -2.49
CA GLN A 255 -9.15 -19.08 -1.56
C GLN A 255 -7.77 -19.73 -1.60
N GLU A 256 -7.16 -19.86 -2.77
CA GLU A 256 -5.79 -20.38 -2.91
C GLU A 256 -4.78 -19.53 -2.11
N ILE A 257 -4.91 -18.18 -2.17
CA ILE A 257 -4.07 -17.27 -1.40
C ILE A 257 -4.30 -17.44 0.10
N GLU A 258 -5.58 -17.48 0.54
CA GLU A 258 -5.95 -17.65 1.94
C GLU A 258 -5.43 -18.98 2.50
N ASP A 259 -5.62 -20.07 1.77
CA ASP A 259 -5.18 -21.41 2.18
C ASP A 259 -3.65 -21.53 2.20
N ALA A 260 -2.97 -20.93 1.23
CA ALA A 260 -1.52 -20.91 1.16
C ALA A 260 -0.94 -20.12 2.32
N GLN A 261 -1.47 -18.93 2.59
CA GLN A 261 -1.07 -18.11 3.73
C GLN A 261 -1.27 -18.86 5.07
N ALA A 262 -2.42 -19.51 5.24
CA ALA A 262 -2.71 -20.29 6.45
C ALA A 262 -1.78 -21.50 6.63
N ARG A 263 -1.26 -22.08 5.53
CA ARG A 263 -0.21 -23.12 5.58
C ARG A 263 1.14 -22.50 5.92
N ASN A 264 1.54 -21.44 5.23
CA ASN A 264 2.83 -20.76 5.41
C ASN A 264 2.96 -20.22 6.84
N ALA A 265 1.89 -19.68 7.43
CA ALA A 265 1.86 -19.17 8.80
C ALA A 265 2.15 -20.23 9.88
N LYS A 266 2.16 -21.52 9.53
CA LYS A 266 2.56 -22.62 10.42
C LYS A 266 4.01 -23.05 10.22
N ASP A 267 4.67 -22.58 9.19
CA ASP A 267 6.07 -22.85 8.90
C ASP A 267 6.98 -22.00 9.80
N ALA A 268 7.92 -22.63 10.49
CA ALA A 268 8.83 -21.95 11.40
C ALA A 268 9.73 -20.91 10.70
N ALA A 269 10.14 -21.16 9.45
CA ALA A 269 10.94 -20.24 8.67
C ALA A 269 10.11 -19.02 8.21
N TYR A 270 8.83 -19.24 7.86
CA TYR A 270 7.91 -18.16 7.54
C TYR A 270 7.63 -17.27 8.76
N ILE A 271 7.43 -17.87 9.95
CA ILE A 271 7.24 -17.13 11.21
C ILE A 271 8.48 -16.30 11.55
N ALA A 272 9.67 -16.86 11.36
CA ALA A 272 10.92 -16.21 11.72
C ALA A 272 11.38 -15.12 10.72
N GLY A 273 11.08 -15.27 9.45
CA GLY A 273 11.63 -14.42 8.39
C GLY A 273 10.76 -14.20 7.18
N GLY A 274 9.46 -14.49 7.26
CA GLY A 274 8.49 -14.20 6.21
C GLY A 274 8.30 -12.70 5.97
N PRO A 275 7.64 -12.33 4.87
CA PRO A 275 7.49 -10.94 4.46
C PRO A 275 6.59 -10.15 5.39
N VAL A 276 6.94 -8.89 5.59
CA VAL A 276 6.06 -7.93 6.26
C VAL A 276 5.09 -7.36 5.24
N LEU A 277 3.78 -7.53 5.50
CA LEU A 277 2.73 -6.92 4.69
C LEU A 277 2.31 -5.57 5.30
N VAL A 278 2.33 -4.52 4.48
CA VAL A 278 1.96 -3.15 4.87
C VAL A 278 0.86 -2.65 3.93
N PRO A 279 -0.42 -2.78 4.31
CA PRO A 279 -1.52 -2.23 3.51
C PRO A 279 -1.62 -0.72 3.69
N ILE A 280 -1.64 0.03 2.58
CA ILE A 280 -2.02 1.43 2.52
C ILE A 280 -3.43 1.48 1.92
N VAL A 281 -4.38 1.88 2.74
CA VAL A 281 -5.82 1.85 2.44
C VAL A 281 -6.33 3.26 2.21
N GLY A 282 -6.89 3.50 1.02
CA GLY A 282 -7.53 4.78 0.74
C GLY A 282 -8.90 4.90 1.45
N ILE A 283 -9.21 6.10 1.91
CA ILE A 283 -10.42 6.42 2.65
C ILE A 283 -11.03 7.76 2.20
N GLU A 284 -12.20 8.09 2.75
CA GLU A 284 -12.90 9.37 2.53
C GLU A 284 -13.40 9.62 1.11
N GLN A 285 -13.51 8.56 0.30
CA GLN A 285 -14.14 8.63 -1.02
C GLN A 285 -15.45 7.83 -1.02
N PRO A 286 -16.53 8.34 -1.65
CA PRO A 286 -17.77 7.59 -1.84
C PRO A 286 -17.47 6.27 -2.54
N THR A 287 -17.71 5.15 -1.85
CA THR A 287 -17.28 3.82 -2.32
C THR A 287 -18.44 2.83 -2.26
N LEU A 288 -18.62 2.07 -3.34
CA LEU A 288 -19.62 1.00 -3.42
C LEU A 288 -19.24 -0.17 -2.50
N GLN A 289 -20.20 -0.68 -1.70
CA GLN A 289 -19.94 -1.69 -0.67
C GLN A 289 -20.89 -2.88 -0.73
N SER A 290 -22.08 -2.72 -1.30
CA SER A 290 -23.05 -3.77 -1.47
C SER A 290 -23.92 -3.56 -2.73
N VAL A 291 -24.68 -4.59 -3.09
CA VAL A 291 -25.64 -4.56 -4.19
C VAL A 291 -27.00 -5.00 -3.67
N ARG A 292 -28.04 -4.30 -4.04
CA ARG A 292 -29.40 -4.70 -3.79
C ARG A 292 -30.12 -5.06 -5.09
N VAL A 293 -30.76 -6.22 -5.13
CA VAL A 293 -31.52 -6.68 -6.30
C VAL A 293 -32.95 -6.99 -5.85
N VAL A 294 -33.88 -6.12 -6.20
CA VAL A 294 -35.30 -6.28 -5.83
C VAL A 294 -36.17 -6.03 -7.06
N GLY A 295 -37.08 -6.97 -7.34
CA GLY A 295 -37.95 -6.87 -8.51
C GLY A 295 -37.22 -6.83 -9.85
N GLY A 296 -36.04 -7.42 -9.95
CA GLY A 296 -35.19 -7.38 -11.14
C GLY A 296 -34.39 -6.06 -11.32
N VAL A 297 -34.50 -5.13 -10.38
CA VAL A 297 -33.74 -3.87 -10.42
C VAL A 297 -32.49 -4.00 -9.53
N LEU A 298 -31.33 -3.78 -10.15
CA LEU A 298 -30.03 -3.78 -9.48
C LEU A 298 -29.67 -2.37 -9.05
N SER A 299 -29.36 -2.18 -7.77
CA SER A 299 -28.89 -0.94 -7.17
C SER A 299 -27.56 -1.15 -6.46
N LEU A 300 -26.55 -0.39 -6.86
CA LEU A 300 -25.24 -0.36 -6.21
C LEU A 300 -25.29 0.62 -5.04
N LEU A 301 -24.81 0.22 -3.85
CA LEU A 301 -24.94 0.98 -2.62
C LEU A 301 -23.58 1.32 -2.02
N ASN A 302 -23.43 2.56 -1.54
CA ASN A 302 -22.25 3.01 -0.77
C ASN A 302 -22.31 2.60 0.70
N SER A 303 -23.07 1.56 1.01
CA SER A 303 -23.22 1.06 2.38
C SER A 303 -23.22 -0.47 2.40
N PHE A 304 -22.80 -1.04 3.51
CA PHE A 304 -22.89 -2.45 3.83
C PHE A 304 -23.76 -2.59 5.10
N GLU A 305 -24.84 -3.38 5.01
CA GLU A 305 -25.83 -3.51 6.11
C GLU A 305 -26.34 -2.15 6.65
N GLY A 306 -26.58 -1.21 5.72
CA GLY A 306 -27.10 0.12 6.03
C GLY A 306 -26.07 1.12 6.59
N LYS A 307 -24.80 0.73 6.71
CA LYS A 307 -23.71 1.58 7.21
C LYS A 307 -22.64 1.80 6.16
N ASP A 308 -22.27 3.05 5.94
CA ASP A 308 -21.11 3.40 5.12
C ASP A 308 -19.82 3.10 5.90
N GLN A 309 -19.00 2.18 5.36
CA GLN A 309 -17.71 1.78 5.92
C GLN A 309 -16.55 2.59 5.32
N GLY A 310 -16.81 3.40 4.30
CA GLY A 310 -15.82 4.19 3.56
C GLY A 310 -15.00 3.36 2.56
N GLY A 311 -14.06 4.03 1.92
CA GLY A 311 -13.12 3.47 0.95
C GLY A 311 -12.46 4.55 0.12
N ASP A 312 -11.80 4.16 -0.99
CA ASP A 312 -11.02 5.03 -1.88
C ASP A 312 -11.74 5.42 -3.19
N GLY A 313 -13.05 5.16 -3.27
CA GLY A 313 -13.86 5.35 -4.49
C GLY A 313 -13.94 4.11 -5.39
N THR A 314 -13.10 3.10 -5.15
CA THR A 314 -13.06 1.85 -5.92
C THR A 314 -13.07 0.63 -4.98
N VAL A 315 -12.25 0.65 -3.95
CA VAL A 315 -12.06 -0.44 -3.00
C VAL A 315 -12.65 -0.04 -1.65
N PRO A 316 -13.62 -0.80 -1.13
CA PRO A 316 -14.12 -0.60 0.24
C PRO A 316 -12.97 -0.70 1.24
N ARG A 317 -13.00 0.15 2.26
CA ARG A 317 -11.98 0.16 3.32
C ARG A 317 -11.71 -1.23 3.89
N ALA A 318 -12.75 -2.02 4.16
CA ALA A 318 -12.60 -3.39 4.66
C ALA A 318 -11.90 -4.33 3.66
N SER A 319 -11.99 -4.05 2.35
CA SER A 319 -11.33 -4.83 1.31
C SER A 319 -9.84 -4.48 1.13
N GLY A 320 -9.41 -3.31 1.60
CA GLY A 320 -8.01 -2.88 1.52
C GLY A 320 -7.06 -3.67 2.42
N THR A 321 -7.60 -4.49 3.34
CA THR A 321 -6.84 -5.32 4.27
C THR A 321 -7.19 -6.80 4.05
N PRO A 322 -6.20 -7.72 3.98
CA PRO A 322 -6.47 -9.14 3.86
C PRO A 322 -7.14 -9.73 5.12
N ILE A 323 -7.78 -10.90 4.97
CA ILE A 323 -8.60 -11.50 6.02
C ILE A 323 -7.78 -11.81 7.28
N GLU A 324 -6.57 -12.35 7.11
CA GLU A 324 -5.68 -12.71 8.21
C GLU A 324 -5.18 -11.50 9.02
N MET A 325 -5.35 -10.30 8.51
CA MET A 325 -4.97 -9.07 9.20
C MET A 325 -6.16 -8.32 9.82
N SER A 326 -7.36 -8.90 9.82
CA SER A 326 -8.58 -8.22 10.31
C SER A 326 -8.46 -7.65 11.73
N ASP A 327 -7.70 -8.30 12.60
CA ASP A 327 -7.50 -7.91 14.00
C ASP A 327 -6.15 -7.20 14.24
N ALA A 328 -5.29 -7.10 13.21
CA ALA A 328 -3.90 -6.68 13.41
C ALA A 328 -3.71 -5.17 13.54
N LYS A 329 -4.64 -4.34 13.05
CA LYS A 329 -4.60 -2.87 13.05
C LYS A 329 -3.25 -2.29 12.58
N ARG A 330 -2.71 -2.86 11.50
CA ARG A 330 -1.39 -2.50 10.92
C ARG A 330 -1.51 -1.71 9.62
N GLU A 331 -2.71 -1.45 9.18
CA GLU A 331 -2.97 -0.68 7.97
C GLU A 331 -2.65 0.80 8.16
N VAL A 332 -2.17 1.41 7.09
CA VAL A 332 -1.97 2.85 6.98
C VAL A 332 -3.11 3.43 6.16
N TYR A 333 -3.72 4.50 6.62
CA TYR A 333 -4.80 5.17 5.92
C TYR A 333 -4.34 6.40 5.17
N ALA A 334 -4.86 6.60 3.96
CA ALA A 334 -4.64 7.78 3.14
C ALA A 334 -5.97 8.34 2.64
N ALA A 335 -6.25 9.61 2.87
CA ALA A 335 -7.45 10.29 2.39
C ALA A 335 -7.33 10.65 0.90
N GLU A 336 -7.22 9.62 0.06
CA GLU A 336 -6.93 9.74 -1.36
C GLU A 336 -7.84 8.84 -2.19
N SER A 337 -8.08 9.25 -3.44
CA SER A 337 -8.79 8.41 -4.41
C SER A 337 -7.91 7.26 -4.89
N HIS A 338 -8.55 6.17 -5.28
CA HIS A 338 -7.90 4.94 -5.73
C HIS A 338 -6.82 5.18 -6.80
N GLY A 339 -7.15 5.94 -7.83
CA GLY A 339 -6.23 6.19 -8.96
C GLY A 339 -5.09 7.17 -8.64
N ALA A 340 -5.18 7.94 -7.54
CA ALA A 340 -4.14 8.89 -7.12
C ALA A 340 -3.26 8.35 -6.00
N LEU A 341 -3.69 7.26 -5.36
CA LEU A 341 -3.10 6.75 -4.12
C LEU A 341 -1.58 6.47 -4.23
N GLN A 342 -1.11 5.92 -5.37
CA GLN A 342 0.31 5.63 -5.60
C GLN A 342 1.18 6.89 -5.71
N ASN A 343 0.57 8.02 -6.04
CA ASN A 343 1.25 9.29 -6.24
C ASN A 343 1.03 10.31 -5.11
N ALA A 344 0.21 9.98 -4.11
CA ALA A 344 -0.09 10.87 -3.00
C ALA A 344 1.14 11.11 -2.12
N ASP A 345 1.36 12.35 -1.67
CA ASP A 345 2.52 12.71 -0.86
C ASP A 345 2.61 11.89 0.42
N GLY A 346 1.48 11.67 1.10
CA GLY A 346 1.41 10.83 2.29
C GLY A 346 1.79 9.38 2.03
N THR A 347 1.35 8.82 0.90
CA THR A 347 1.72 7.46 0.47
C THR A 347 3.21 7.37 0.17
N LEU A 348 3.75 8.33 -0.59
CA LEU A 348 5.18 8.37 -0.95
C LEU A 348 6.06 8.50 0.31
N ALA A 349 5.66 9.33 1.26
CA ALA A 349 6.36 9.45 2.55
C ALA A 349 6.32 8.14 3.36
N ASN A 350 5.18 7.44 3.38
CA ASN A 350 5.05 6.13 4.02
C ASN A 350 5.94 5.07 3.34
N LEU A 351 5.97 5.04 2.00
CA LEU A 351 6.86 4.16 1.24
C LEU A 351 8.31 4.37 1.69
N LYS A 352 8.79 5.62 1.69
CA LYS A 352 10.15 5.94 2.13
C LYS A 352 10.39 5.51 3.58
N GLY A 353 9.48 5.86 4.50
CA GLY A 353 9.62 5.53 5.92
C GLY A 353 9.70 4.04 6.20
N VAL A 354 8.87 3.23 5.52
CA VAL A 354 8.90 1.76 5.66
C VAL A 354 10.17 1.17 5.06
N LEU A 355 10.58 1.63 3.88
CA LEU A 355 11.70 1.07 3.15
C LEU A 355 13.06 1.43 3.76
N THR A 356 13.19 2.59 4.40
CA THR A 356 14.42 3.03 5.08
C THR A 356 14.45 2.69 6.58
N ARG A 357 13.43 1.97 7.08
CA ARG A 357 13.32 1.67 8.51
C ARG A 357 14.55 0.96 9.07
N ASP A 358 15.13 0.03 8.34
CA ASP A 358 16.26 -0.78 8.79
C ASP A 358 17.60 0.00 8.80
N GLU A 359 17.63 1.20 8.19
CA GLU A 359 18.78 2.11 8.24
C GLU A 359 18.87 2.83 9.60
N ILE A 360 17.79 2.81 10.38
CA ILE A 360 17.69 3.47 11.68
C ILE A 360 17.87 2.43 12.78
N ASP A 361 18.96 2.53 13.53
CA ASP A 361 19.14 1.73 14.75
C ASP A 361 18.36 2.36 15.90
N PHE A 362 17.09 1.96 16.04
CA PHE A 362 16.21 2.45 17.10
C PHE A 362 16.74 2.16 18.50
N ARG A 363 17.65 1.18 18.68
CA ARG A 363 18.24 0.86 19.99
C ARG A 363 19.11 2.00 20.51
N LYS A 364 19.71 2.79 19.59
CA LYS A 364 20.47 3.99 19.96
C LYS A 364 19.60 5.12 20.53
N PHE A 365 18.30 5.05 20.32
CA PHE A 365 17.31 6.03 20.79
C PHE A 365 16.44 5.50 21.94
N GLN A 366 16.73 4.29 22.43
CA GLN A 366 16.08 3.78 23.63
C GLN A 366 16.66 4.56 24.82
N ARG A 367 15.78 4.92 25.77
CA ARG A 367 16.21 5.47 27.05
C ARG A 367 17.11 4.42 27.69
N ALA A 368 18.31 4.79 28.11
CA ALA A 368 19.11 3.93 28.97
C ALA A 368 18.27 3.64 30.22
N GLU A 369 17.95 2.38 30.47
CA GLU A 369 17.12 1.95 31.63
C GLU A 369 17.72 2.38 32.97
N ASP A 370 19.02 2.78 32.99
CA ASP A 370 19.78 3.15 34.17
C ASP A 370 20.21 4.62 34.23
N ALA A 371 19.72 5.48 33.38
CA ALA A 371 20.00 6.91 33.54
C ALA A 371 19.10 7.49 34.62
N ALA A 372 19.62 7.56 35.85
CA ALA A 372 18.95 8.29 36.91
C ALA A 372 18.61 9.69 36.41
N THR A 373 17.33 10.01 36.31
CA THR A 373 16.87 11.34 35.95
C THR A 373 16.86 12.24 37.16
N LEU A 374 17.26 13.49 36.99
CA LEU A 374 17.22 14.48 38.05
C LEU A 374 16.08 15.48 37.73
N THR A 375 15.21 15.67 38.70
CA THR A 375 14.27 16.80 38.67
C THR A 375 14.94 17.99 39.30
N LEU A 376 15.10 19.08 38.55
CA LEU A 376 15.69 20.33 39.04
C LEU A 376 14.57 21.36 39.24
N GLN A 377 14.60 22.01 40.40
CA GLN A 377 13.80 23.18 40.73
C GLN A 377 14.75 24.32 41.11
N VAL A 378 14.70 25.40 40.35
CA VAL A 378 15.48 26.60 40.56
C VAL A 378 14.63 27.81 40.20
N ASP A 379 14.81 28.91 40.85
CA ASP A 379 14.10 30.16 40.53
C ASP A 379 14.64 30.74 39.20
N ASP A 380 13.72 31.09 38.29
CA ASP A 380 14.05 31.61 36.97
C ASP A 380 14.69 33.01 37.05
N VAL A 381 14.38 33.76 38.11
CA VAL A 381 14.89 35.11 38.37
C VAL A 381 15.16 35.27 39.85
N VAL A 382 16.37 35.75 40.20
CA VAL A 382 16.78 36.07 41.58
C VAL A 382 17.27 37.51 41.60
N LEU A 383 16.84 38.31 42.56
CA LEU A 383 17.27 39.69 42.70
C LEU A 383 18.65 39.80 43.36
N PRO A 384 19.41 40.88 43.07
CA PRO A 384 20.69 41.09 43.73
C PRO A 384 20.58 41.08 45.26
N GLY A 385 21.39 40.25 45.91
CA GLY A 385 21.38 40.07 47.37
C GLY A 385 20.43 38.99 47.91
N GLU A 386 19.59 38.41 47.06
CA GLU A 386 18.80 37.23 47.41
C GLU A 386 19.61 35.95 47.26
N ALA A 387 19.26 34.93 48.00
CA ALA A 387 19.91 33.63 47.90
C ALA A 387 19.23 32.78 46.83
N LEU A 388 20.01 32.32 45.85
CA LEU A 388 19.52 31.31 44.88
C LEU A 388 19.17 30.00 45.63
N LEU A 389 17.92 29.59 45.55
CA LEU A 389 17.49 28.31 46.06
C LEU A 389 17.46 27.28 44.93
N LEU A 390 18.19 26.21 45.08
CA LEU A 390 18.25 25.11 44.13
C LEU A 390 17.84 23.81 44.82
N ARG A 391 16.93 23.10 44.24
CA ARG A 391 16.44 21.78 44.73
C ARG A 391 16.57 20.73 43.62
N VAL A 392 17.07 19.56 44.00
CA VAL A 392 17.24 18.45 43.07
C VAL A 392 16.62 17.19 43.69
N ARG A 393 15.89 16.46 42.87
CA ARG A 393 15.35 15.16 43.23
C ARG A 393 15.76 14.11 42.21
N PRO A 394 16.53 13.08 42.56
CA PRO A 394 16.80 11.94 41.70
C PRO A 394 15.53 11.09 41.54
N SER A 395 15.38 10.46 40.40
CA SER A 395 14.26 9.54 40.12
C SER A 395 14.33 8.27 40.97
N GLU A 396 15.56 7.84 41.32
CA GLU A 396 15.80 6.64 42.08
C GLU A 396 17.00 6.80 43.06
N GLY A 397 16.93 6.12 44.18
CA GLY A 397 18.02 6.09 45.17
C GLY A 397 18.25 7.44 45.88
N ASN A 398 19.41 7.58 46.49
CA ASN A 398 19.84 8.82 47.13
C ASN A 398 21.32 9.09 46.79
N PRO A 399 21.63 9.38 45.51
CA PRO A 399 22.99 9.63 45.10
C PRO A 399 23.52 10.92 45.74
N LYS A 400 24.84 11.01 45.92
CA LYS A 400 25.50 12.25 46.27
C LYS A 400 25.53 13.15 45.01
N ILE A 401 24.86 14.29 45.08
CA ILE A 401 24.74 15.25 43.97
C ILE A 401 25.53 16.50 44.34
N SER A 402 26.35 16.98 43.43
CA SER A 402 26.96 18.30 43.45
C SER A 402 26.44 19.15 42.30
N VAL A 403 26.37 20.46 42.50
CA VAL A 403 25.94 21.41 41.47
C VAL A 403 27.05 22.42 41.29
N THR A 404 27.40 22.68 40.02
CA THR A 404 28.38 23.71 39.64
C THR A 404 27.64 24.86 38.94
N LEU A 405 27.73 26.04 39.51
CA LEU A 405 27.19 27.29 38.92
C LEU A 405 28.31 28.00 38.16
N THR A 406 28.11 28.23 36.86
CA THR A 406 29.08 28.91 36.02
C THR A 406 28.47 30.21 35.49
N PRO A 407 29.05 31.40 35.80
CA PRO A 407 28.56 32.68 35.28
C PRO A 407 28.67 32.73 33.76
N LEU A 408 27.60 33.13 33.05
CA LEU A 408 27.60 33.27 31.60
C LEU A 408 28.53 34.41 31.10
N ALA A 409 28.72 35.41 31.93
CA ALA A 409 29.61 36.55 31.63
C ALA A 409 31.12 36.25 31.87
N GLY A 410 31.46 35.03 32.24
CA GLY A 410 32.80 34.61 32.63
C GLY A 410 33.09 34.87 34.12
N GLY A 411 33.91 34.04 34.70
CA GLY A 411 34.24 34.05 36.14
C GLY A 411 34.53 32.65 36.67
N ALA A 412 34.90 32.56 37.93
CA ALA A 412 35.12 31.24 38.56
C ALA A 412 33.80 30.50 38.76
N ALA A 413 33.79 29.22 38.39
CA ALA A 413 32.65 28.33 38.70
C ALA A 413 32.59 28.11 40.23
N LEU A 414 31.39 28.11 40.77
CA LEU A 414 31.12 27.83 42.18
C LEU A 414 30.51 26.41 42.28
N GLU A 415 31.16 25.60 43.10
CA GLU A 415 30.63 24.28 43.42
C GLU A 415 29.86 24.33 44.76
N GLU A 416 28.57 23.96 44.67
CA GLU A 416 27.65 23.99 45.83
C GLU A 416 27.27 22.57 46.22
N PRO A 417 27.64 22.08 47.43
CA PRO A 417 27.21 20.81 47.92
C PRO A 417 25.72 20.83 48.30
N LEU A 418 24.98 19.81 47.86
CA LEU A 418 23.57 19.69 48.21
C LEU A 418 23.43 18.95 49.55
N SER A 419 22.55 19.48 50.40
CA SER A 419 22.13 18.87 51.65
C SER A 419 20.70 18.33 51.53
N ARG A 420 20.29 17.42 52.43
CA ARG A 420 18.89 16.89 52.46
C ARG A 420 17.93 18.05 52.70
N ASP A 421 16.87 18.06 51.91
CA ASP A 421 15.74 18.95 52.08
C ASP A 421 14.79 18.43 53.16
N ALA A 422 13.93 19.30 53.69
CA ALA A 422 12.86 18.93 54.62
C ALA A 422 11.80 18.02 53.93
N GLU A 423 11.65 18.14 52.64
CA GLU A 423 10.76 17.27 51.84
C GLU A 423 11.47 16.01 51.41
N PRO A 424 10.90 14.81 51.70
CA PRO A 424 11.55 13.54 51.41
C PRO A 424 11.94 13.37 49.94
N GLY A 425 13.15 12.88 49.65
CA GLY A 425 13.65 12.65 48.30
C GLY A 425 14.29 13.87 47.62
N TRP A 426 14.17 15.06 48.20
CA TRP A 426 14.82 16.25 47.69
C TRP A 426 16.16 16.51 48.39
N GLN A 427 17.09 17.07 47.63
CA GLN A 427 18.35 17.69 48.12
C GLN A 427 18.33 19.16 47.76
N ARG A 428 18.85 20.02 48.62
CA ARG A 428 18.89 21.46 48.40
C ARG A 428 20.27 22.04 48.53
N GLY A 429 20.56 23.04 47.72
CA GLY A 429 21.68 23.97 47.86
C GLY A 429 21.17 25.37 48.06
N ARG A 430 21.93 26.21 48.70
CA ARG A 430 21.61 27.59 48.93
C ARG A 430 22.87 28.42 48.79
N ASP A 431 22.99 29.06 47.63
CA ASP A 431 24.08 30.04 47.44
C ASP A 431 23.65 31.42 47.97
N ARG A 432 24.47 31.95 48.88
CA ARG A 432 24.27 33.30 49.44
C ARG A 432 25.21 34.37 48.84
N LYS A 433 26.09 34.01 47.90
CA LYS A 433 27.19 34.87 47.46
C LYS A 433 27.19 35.27 46.00
N SER A 434 26.38 34.67 45.17
CA SER A 434 26.54 34.76 43.71
C SER A 434 25.56 35.67 42.99
N VAL A 435 24.85 36.54 43.68
CA VAL A 435 24.02 37.53 43.00
C VAL A 435 24.63 38.92 43.20
N VAL A 436 25.59 39.27 42.38
CA VAL A 436 26.08 40.65 42.16
C VAL A 436 25.79 41.03 40.72
#